data_fb0facc62523b22a1548530c21832642
#
_entry.id   fb0facc62523b22a1548530c21832642
#
_cell.length_a   1.000
_cell.length_b   1.000
_cell.length_c   1.000
_cell.angle_alpha   90.00
_cell.angle_beta   90.00
_cell.angle_gamma   90.00
#
_symmetry.space_group_name_H-M   'P 1'
#
loop_
_entity.id
_entity.type
_entity.pdbx_description
1 polymer ?
#
loop_
_entity_poly.entity_id
_entity_poly.type
_entity_poly.pdbx_seq_one_letter_code
_entity_poly.pdbx_strand_id
1 'polypeptide(L)'
;MATKSQIPAEDYLRMTFEHDAEFLHGEIVERSMPDEMHSAIQFLILLRFGSLIQSRPLYPRPEIRMKVAPDKYRIADVAVFAGPHPKTVPENPPLLIVEIVSKDDRYRDLMEKLEEYRHWGVPHIGVIDPLAKRFSTYTEIGLQNVSSLSLAECPIELTPAELFADL
;
A
#
# COMPACT_ATOMS: atom_id res chain seq x y z
N MET A 1 -24.24 21.18 -13.95
CA MET A 1 -23.11 20.40 -13.43
C MET A 1 -23.16 20.49 -11.91
N ALA A 2 -23.40 19.40 -11.20
CA ALA A 2 -23.35 19.40 -9.74
C ALA A 2 -21.88 19.61 -9.33
N THR A 3 -21.58 20.71 -8.67
CA THR A 3 -20.30 20.96 -8.02
C THR A 3 -20.20 19.92 -6.90
N LYS A 4 -19.32 18.91 -7.06
CA LYS A 4 -18.98 18.03 -5.94
C LYS A 4 -18.44 18.94 -4.83
N SER A 5 -19.08 18.87 -3.66
CA SER A 5 -18.68 19.63 -2.48
C SER A 5 -17.31 19.09 -2.05
N GLN A 6 -16.26 19.86 -2.23
CA GLN A 6 -14.95 19.55 -1.68
C GLN A 6 -14.99 19.73 -0.18
N ILE A 7 -14.52 18.75 0.57
CA ILE A 7 -14.40 18.82 2.02
C ILE A 7 -12.96 19.14 2.43
N PRO A 8 -12.75 19.81 3.57
CA PRO A 8 -11.41 19.97 4.14
C PRO A 8 -10.82 18.62 4.59
N ALA A 9 -9.51 18.47 4.49
CA ALA A 9 -8.82 17.27 4.95
C ALA A 9 -9.02 17.00 6.46
N GLU A 10 -9.20 18.06 7.26
CA GLU A 10 -9.48 17.96 8.69
C GLU A 10 -10.82 17.28 8.98
N ASP A 11 -11.81 17.54 8.16
CA ASP A 11 -13.12 16.90 8.29
C ASP A 11 -13.04 15.43 7.92
N TYR A 12 -12.35 15.09 6.80
CA TYR A 12 -12.08 13.71 6.45
C TYR A 12 -11.39 12.93 7.57
N LEU A 13 -10.40 13.51 8.24
CA LEU A 13 -9.67 12.85 9.33
C LEU A 13 -10.52 12.58 10.57
N ARG A 14 -11.64 13.30 10.75
CA ARG A 14 -12.60 13.13 11.85
C ARG A 14 -13.77 12.20 11.50
N MET A 15 -13.95 11.90 10.21
CA MET A 15 -15.04 11.05 9.75
C MET A 15 -14.77 9.58 10.06
N THR A 16 -15.85 8.85 10.27
CA THR A 16 -15.86 7.40 10.33
C THR A 16 -16.53 6.89 9.06
N PHE A 17 -15.94 5.90 8.44
CA PHE A 17 -16.43 5.29 7.20
C PHE A 17 -16.87 3.87 7.49
N GLU A 18 -17.89 3.40 6.78
CA GLU A 18 -18.31 2.00 6.82
C GLU A 18 -17.27 1.09 6.18
N HIS A 19 -16.64 1.58 5.12
CA HIS A 19 -15.49 0.99 4.45
C HIS A 19 -14.35 1.99 4.43
N ASP A 20 -13.11 1.51 4.40
CA ASP A 20 -11.95 2.37 4.30
C ASP A 20 -12.05 3.30 3.09
N ALA A 21 -11.72 4.57 3.30
CA ALA A 21 -11.82 5.59 2.28
C ALA A 21 -10.54 6.43 2.23
N GLU A 22 -10.11 6.72 1.01
CA GLU A 22 -9.01 7.63 0.70
C GLU A 22 -9.54 9.06 0.53
N PHE A 23 -8.66 10.04 0.62
CA PHE A 23 -8.97 11.44 0.39
C PHE A 23 -8.09 12.00 -0.72
N LEU A 24 -8.71 12.43 -1.80
CA LEU A 24 -8.02 12.89 -3.00
C LEU A 24 -8.57 14.25 -3.42
N HIS A 25 -7.80 15.33 -3.21
CA HIS A 25 -8.15 16.69 -3.64
C HIS A 25 -9.53 17.16 -3.17
N GLY A 26 -9.89 16.87 -1.93
CA GLY A 26 -11.19 17.25 -1.36
C GLY A 26 -12.32 16.24 -1.61
N GLU A 27 -12.06 15.13 -2.30
CA GLU A 27 -13.03 14.06 -2.53
C GLU A 27 -12.72 12.83 -1.68
N ILE A 28 -13.76 12.19 -1.16
CA ILE A 28 -13.67 10.89 -0.49
C ILE A 28 -13.85 9.80 -1.54
N VAL A 29 -12.92 8.86 -1.57
CA VAL A 29 -12.93 7.72 -2.47
C VAL A 29 -12.93 6.44 -1.63
N GLU A 30 -14.07 5.76 -1.58
CA GLU A 30 -14.20 4.48 -0.89
C GLU A 30 -13.39 3.40 -1.59
N ARG A 31 -12.78 2.51 -0.80
CA ARG A 31 -12.04 1.35 -1.29
C ARG A 31 -12.95 0.15 -1.41
N SER A 32 -12.61 -0.74 -2.34
CA SER A 32 -13.23 -2.06 -2.44
C SER A 32 -12.93 -2.89 -1.18
N MET A 33 -13.90 -3.70 -0.76
CA MET A 33 -13.67 -4.66 0.31
C MET A 33 -12.68 -5.74 -0.14
N PRO A 34 -11.67 -6.06 0.69
CA PRO A 34 -10.76 -7.16 0.38
C PRO A 34 -11.53 -8.49 0.37
N ASP A 35 -11.21 -9.34 -0.60
CA ASP A 35 -11.67 -10.72 -0.60
C ASP A 35 -10.74 -11.62 0.24
N GLU A 36 -11.06 -12.91 0.30
CA GLU A 36 -10.29 -13.88 1.08
C GLU A 36 -8.84 -13.99 0.61
N MET A 37 -8.62 -14.05 -0.71
CA MET A 37 -7.29 -14.16 -1.31
C MET A 37 -6.44 -12.91 -0.99
N HIS A 38 -7.02 -11.72 -1.13
CA HIS A 38 -6.36 -10.47 -0.76
C HIS A 38 -5.93 -10.47 0.71
N SER A 39 -6.86 -10.84 1.61
CA SER A 39 -6.61 -10.87 3.05
C SER A 39 -5.55 -11.91 3.43
N ALA A 40 -5.55 -13.07 2.81
CA ALA A 40 -4.55 -14.12 3.05
C ALA A 40 -3.15 -13.66 2.60
N ILE A 41 -3.04 -13.07 1.41
CA ILE A 41 -1.77 -12.52 0.90
C ILE A 41 -1.25 -11.42 1.82
N GLN A 42 -2.10 -10.48 2.22
CA GLN A 42 -1.75 -9.40 3.14
C GLN A 42 -1.20 -9.96 4.46
N PHE A 43 -1.87 -10.94 5.04
CA PHE A 43 -1.43 -11.60 6.27
C PHE A 43 -0.07 -12.28 6.12
N LEU A 44 0.17 -13.04 5.04
CA LEU A 44 1.43 -13.72 4.80
C LEU A 44 2.60 -12.74 4.64
N ILE A 45 2.40 -11.62 3.95
CA ILE A 45 3.40 -10.56 3.83
C ILE A 45 3.73 -9.97 5.20
N LEU A 46 2.69 -9.62 5.97
CA LEU A 46 2.86 -9.06 7.32
C LEU A 46 3.59 -10.02 8.26
N LEU A 47 3.26 -11.32 8.20
CA LEU A 47 3.92 -12.36 8.98
C LEU A 47 5.40 -12.46 8.63
N ARG A 48 5.75 -12.39 7.34
CA ARG A 48 7.14 -12.43 6.87
C ARG A 48 7.95 -11.26 7.40
N PHE A 49 7.44 -10.04 7.30
CA PHE A 49 8.09 -8.87 7.87
C PHE A 49 8.04 -8.87 9.40
N GLY A 50 6.95 -9.35 9.99
CA GLY A 50 6.77 -9.47 11.43
C GLY A 50 7.85 -10.33 12.09
N SER A 51 8.33 -11.36 11.43
CA SER A 51 9.42 -12.20 11.93
C SER A 51 10.76 -11.47 12.10
N LEU A 52 10.93 -10.32 11.47
CA LEU A 52 12.16 -9.51 11.52
C LEU A 52 12.12 -8.38 12.56
N ILE A 53 10.98 -8.09 13.16
CA ILE A 53 10.80 -6.93 14.06
C ILE A 53 11.77 -6.95 15.23
N GLN A 54 12.06 -8.13 15.78
CA GLN A 54 12.98 -8.26 16.92
C GLN A 54 14.44 -8.03 16.55
N SER A 55 14.81 -8.25 15.32
CA SER A 55 16.20 -8.12 14.84
C SER A 55 16.48 -6.82 14.07
N ARG A 56 15.44 -6.13 13.64
CA ARG A 56 15.52 -4.91 12.83
C ARG A 56 14.41 -3.92 13.19
N PRO A 57 14.66 -2.59 13.09
CA PRO A 57 13.65 -1.57 13.36
C PRO A 57 12.64 -1.45 12.19
N LEU A 58 11.96 -2.54 11.88
CA LEU A 58 10.92 -2.60 10.86
C LEU A 58 9.54 -2.58 11.50
N TYR A 59 8.63 -1.82 10.93
CA TYR A 59 7.27 -1.64 11.43
C TYR A 59 6.26 -1.89 10.32
N PRO A 60 5.90 -3.17 10.05
CA PRO A 60 4.86 -3.52 9.06
C PRO A 60 3.48 -3.08 9.57
N ARG A 61 2.67 -2.54 8.68
CA ARG A 61 1.32 -2.06 8.96
C ARG A 61 0.39 -2.43 7.81
N PRO A 62 -0.75 -3.08 8.10
CA PRO A 62 -1.82 -3.26 7.13
C PRO A 62 -2.69 -2.02 7.06
N GLU A 63 -3.35 -1.78 5.94
CA GLU A 63 -4.43 -0.81 5.77
C GLU A 63 -4.16 0.56 6.43
N ILE A 64 -2.92 1.03 6.34
CA ILE A 64 -2.54 2.26 7.03
C ILE A 64 -2.79 3.49 6.16
N ARG A 65 -3.54 4.43 6.72
CA ARG A 65 -3.74 5.75 6.15
C ARG A 65 -2.47 6.58 6.28
N MET A 66 -2.02 7.17 5.16
CA MET A 66 -0.81 7.98 5.09
C MET A 66 -1.08 9.27 4.33
N LYS A 67 -0.48 10.37 4.75
CA LYS A 67 -0.54 11.65 4.04
C LYS A 67 0.58 11.70 2.99
N VAL A 68 0.23 11.44 1.75
CA VAL A 68 1.19 11.37 0.64
C VAL A 68 1.44 12.73 -0.03
N ALA A 69 0.52 13.66 0.14
CA ALA A 69 0.62 15.06 -0.30
C ALA A 69 -0.27 15.95 0.60
N PRO A 70 -0.16 17.30 0.52
CA PRO A 70 -0.95 18.19 1.36
C PRO A 70 -2.47 17.95 1.32
N ASP A 71 -2.99 17.55 0.17
CA ASP A 71 -4.41 17.32 -0.11
C ASP A 71 -4.71 15.86 -0.51
N LYS A 72 -3.81 14.91 -0.16
CA LYS A 72 -3.96 13.49 -0.48
C LYS A 72 -3.62 12.58 0.70
N TYR A 73 -4.57 11.70 1.00
CA TYR A 73 -4.40 10.61 1.95
C TYR A 73 -4.70 9.30 1.25
N ARG A 74 -3.71 8.42 1.20
CA ARG A 74 -3.81 7.08 0.62
C ARG A 74 -3.77 6.02 1.71
N ILE A 75 -4.34 4.86 1.41
CA ILE A 75 -4.29 3.68 2.27
C ILE A 75 -3.58 2.59 1.49
N ALA A 76 -2.42 2.14 1.98
CA ALA A 76 -1.71 1.03 1.37
C ALA A 76 -2.18 -0.31 1.97
N ASP A 77 -2.24 -1.37 1.16
CA ASP A 77 -2.56 -2.71 1.66
C ASP A 77 -1.51 -3.16 2.68
N VAL A 78 -0.23 -2.98 2.36
CA VAL A 78 0.88 -3.18 3.30
C VAL A 78 1.88 -2.04 3.18
N ALA A 79 2.25 -1.44 4.31
CA ALA A 79 3.38 -0.51 4.39
C ALA A 79 4.37 -0.98 5.46
N VAL A 80 5.66 -0.90 5.16
CA VAL A 80 6.74 -1.26 6.09
C VAL A 80 7.59 -0.03 6.34
N PHE A 81 7.62 0.46 7.57
CA PHE A 81 8.44 1.59 7.97
C PHE A 81 9.79 1.12 8.51
N ALA A 82 10.86 1.85 8.22
CA ALA A 82 12.20 1.58 8.72
C ALA A 82 12.51 2.26 10.06
N GLY A 83 11.51 2.73 10.78
CA GLY A 83 11.60 3.38 12.07
C GLY A 83 10.23 3.76 12.58
N PRO A 84 10.09 4.15 13.86
CA PRO A 84 8.82 4.59 14.40
C PRO A 84 8.39 5.90 13.75
N HIS A 85 7.10 6.00 13.42
CA HIS A 85 6.50 7.26 13.00
C HIS A 85 5.75 7.89 14.18
N PRO A 86 6.05 9.16 14.50
CA PRO A 86 5.52 9.79 15.71
C PRO A 86 4.07 10.26 15.60
N LYS A 87 3.53 10.32 14.37
CA LYS A 87 2.17 10.82 14.11
C LYS A 87 1.17 9.68 13.94
N THR A 88 -0.07 9.92 14.33
CA THR A 88 -1.19 8.99 14.13
C THR A 88 -1.41 8.67 12.66
N VAL A 89 -1.24 9.68 11.79
CA VAL A 89 -1.21 9.52 10.34
C VAL A 89 0.20 9.82 9.87
N PRO A 90 0.94 8.85 9.35
CA PRO A 90 2.30 9.06 8.86
C PRO A 90 2.36 10.09 7.72
N GLU A 91 3.37 10.94 7.76
CA GLU A 91 3.67 11.96 6.74
C GLU A 91 5.05 11.74 6.11
N ASN A 92 5.81 10.75 6.61
CA ASN A 92 7.07 10.32 6.02
C ASN A 92 6.85 9.02 5.27
N PRO A 93 7.48 8.86 4.09
CA PRO A 93 7.33 7.65 3.29
C PRO A 93 7.84 6.41 4.03
N PRO A 94 7.16 5.27 3.92
CA PRO A 94 7.68 3.98 4.38
C PRO A 94 8.83 3.49 3.50
N LEU A 95 9.56 2.49 3.99
CA LEU A 95 10.60 1.79 3.23
C LEU A 95 10.00 1.00 2.05
N LEU A 96 8.87 0.36 2.27
CA LEU A 96 8.17 -0.46 1.28
C LEU A 96 6.67 -0.20 1.35
N ILE A 97 6.05 -0.13 0.19
CA ILE A 97 4.60 -0.30 0.01
C ILE A 97 4.36 -1.52 -0.88
N VAL A 98 3.38 -2.34 -0.53
CA VAL A 98 2.84 -3.39 -1.40
C VAL A 98 1.35 -3.15 -1.60
N GLU A 99 0.93 -3.08 -2.86
CA GLU A 99 -0.48 -3.09 -3.26
C GLU A 99 -0.83 -4.48 -3.80
N ILE A 100 -1.99 -4.99 -3.40
CA ILE A 100 -2.51 -6.29 -3.82
C ILE A 100 -3.69 -6.02 -4.75
N VAL A 101 -3.54 -6.38 -6.01
CA VAL A 101 -4.54 -6.07 -7.05
C VAL A 101 -5.85 -6.79 -6.75
N SER A 102 -6.93 -6.04 -6.69
CA SER A 102 -8.29 -6.57 -6.62
C SER A 102 -8.91 -6.67 -8.03
N LYS A 103 -9.87 -7.57 -8.19
CA LYS A 103 -10.63 -7.73 -9.45
C LYS A 103 -11.38 -6.46 -9.88
N ASP A 104 -11.69 -5.59 -8.92
CA ASP A 104 -12.44 -4.36 -9.16
C ASP A 104 -11.53 -3.14 -9.38
N ASP A 105 -10.20 -3.32 -9.25
CA ASP A 105 -9.25 -2.24 -9.45
C ASP A 105 -9.17 -1.83 -10.91
N ARG A 106 -9.18 -0.51 -11.12
CA ARG A 106 -8.90 0.05 -12.44
C ARG A 106 -7.40 0.27 -12.59
N TYR A 107 -6.84 -0.25 -13.66
CA TYR A 107 -5.41 -0.13 -13.95
C TYR A 107 -4.91 1.33 -13.87
N ARG A 108 -5.70 2.29 -14.38
CA ARG A 108 -5.34 3.71 -14.34
C ARG A 108 -5.20 4.23 -12.92
N ASP A 109 -6.16 3.88 -12.05
CA ASP A 109 -6.19 4.38 -10.67
C ASP A 109 -5.03 3.76 -9.87
N LEU A 110 -4.71 2.49 -10.12
CA LEU A 110 -3.53 1.84 -9.56
C LEU A 110 -2.25 2.54 -10.01
N MET A 111 -2.06 2.79 -11.30
CA MET A 111 -0.86 3.46 -11.81
C MET A 111 -0.70 4.87 -11.23
N GLU A 112 -1.77 5.64 -11.10
CA GLU A 112 -1.74 6.95 -10.46
C GLU A 112 -1.31 6.85 -8.99
N LYS A 113 -1.84 5.89 -8.25
CA LYS A 113 -1.50 5.62 -6.85
C LYS A 113 -0.02 5.25 -6.68
N LEU A 114 0.50 4.36 -7.53
CA LEU A 114 1.91 3.95 -7.49
C LEU A 114 2.86 5.12 -7.81
N GLU A 115 2.50 5.96 -8.77
CA GLU A 115 3.28 7.14 -9.12
C GLU A 115 3.28 8.18 -8.00
N GLU A 116 2.17 8.35 -7.29
CA GLU A 116 2.11 9.20 -6.09
C GLU A 116 3.04 8.69 -4.98
N TYR A 117 3.09 7.39 -4.73
CA TYR A 117 4.02 6.79 -3.77
C TYR A 117 5.48 7.03 -4.18
N ARG A 118 5.80 6.84 -5.46
CA ARG A 118 7.14 7.11 -5.99
C ARG A 118 7.55 8.57 -5.79
N HIS A 119 6.69 9.52 -6.14
CA HIS A 119 6.93 10.95 -5.96
C HIS A 119 7.02 11.36 -4.48
N TRP A 120 6.29 10.68 -3.62
CA TRP A 120 6.39 10.90 -2.17
C TRP A 120 7.73 10.42 -1.60
N GLY A 121 8.45 9.56 -2.32
CA GLY A 121 9.78 9.10 -1.95
C GLY A 121 9.82 7.71 -1.34
N VAL A 122 8.82 6.86 -1.60
CA VAL A 122 8.85 5.43 -1.21
C VAL A 122 9.92 4.71 -2.03
N PRO A 123 10.97 4.13 -1.39
CA PRO A 123 12.08 3.51 -2.12
C PRO A 123 11.68 2.23 -2.85
N HIS A 124 10.80 1.44 -2.23
CA HIS A 124 10.38 0.15 -2.78
C HIS A 124 8.86 0.11 -2.89
N ILE A 125 8.35 -0.15 -4.10
CA ILE A 125 6.93 -0.26 -4.36
C ILE A 125 6.69 -1.59 -5.07
N GLY A 126 6.00 -2.50 -4.39
CA GLY A 126 5.63 -3.81 -4.90
C GLY A 126 4.15 -3.86 -5.29
N VAL A 127 3.84 -4.66 -6.29
CA VAL A 127 2.48 -4.97 -6.70
C VAL A 127 2.35 -6.48 -6.83
N ILE A 128 1.32 -7.04 -6.22
CA ILE A 128 1.00 -8.46 -6.29
C ILE A 128 -0.34 -8.62 -7.00
N ASP A 129 -0.33 -9.38 -8.08
CA ASP A 129 -1.52 -9.77 -8.81
C ASP A 129 -1.87 -11.22 -8.42
N PRO A 130 -2.91 -11.44 -7.59
CA PRO A 130 -3.29 -12.77 -7.13
C PRO A 130 -3.77 -13.69 -8.24
N LEU A 131 -4.50 -13.14 -9.21
CA LEU A 131 -5.06 -13.93 -10.32
C LEU A 131 -3.97 -14.42 -11.26
N ALA A 132 -3.02 -13.54 -11.59
CA ALA A 132 -1.88 -13.90 -12.43
C ALA A 132 -0.75 -14.61 -11.66
N LYS A 133 -0.86 -14.70 -10.32
CA LYS A 133 0.19 -15.18 -9.40
C LYS A 133 1.54 -14.52 -9.70
N ARG A 134 1.54 -13.21 -9.86
CA ARG A 134 2.66 -12.42 -10.38
C ARG A 134 3.02 -11.28 -9.47
N PHE A 135 4.33 -11.05 -9.36
CA PHE A 135 4.91 -9.89 -8.67
C PHE A 135 5.44 -8.88 -9.66
N SER A 136 5.29 -7.63 -9.32
CA SER A 136 5.87 -6.51 -10.05
C SER A 136 6.44 -5.49 -9.10
N THR A 137 7.40 -4.69 -9.57
CA THR A 137 7.89 -3.50 -8.88
C THR A 137 7.59 -2.27 -9.74
N TYR A 138 7.35 -1.15 -9.06
CA TYR A 138 7.12 0.12 -9.72
C TYR A 138 8.31 1.07 -9.49
N THR A 139 8.88 1.55 -10.58
CA THR A 139 10.05 2.44 -10.58
C THR A 139 9.83 3.62 -11.54
N GLU A 140 10.84 4.43 -11.75
CA GLU A 140 10.81 5.54 -12.72
C GLU A 140 10.53 5.09 -14.18
N ILE A 141 10.84 3.81 -14.49
CA ILE A 141 10.56 3.23 -15.80
C ILE A 141 9.21 2.50 -15.87
N GLY A 142 8.40 2.62 -14.80
CA GLY A 142 7.06 2.07 -14.71
C GLY A 142 6.99 0.72 -14.01
N LEU A 143 5.90 0.00 -14.22
CA LEU A 143 5.62 -1.31 -13.63
C LEU A 143 6.35 -2.42 -14.37
N GLN A 144 7.17 -3.17 -13.65
CA GLN A 144 7.98 -4.26 -14.19
C GLN A 144 7.75 -5.56 -13.45
N ASN A 145 7.53 -6.65 -14.16
CA ASN A 145 7.43 -7.98 -13.57
C ASN A 145 8.78 -8.40 -12.99
N VAL A 146 8.73 -9.01 -11.80
CA VAL A 146 9.90 -9.54 -11.10
C VAL A 146 9.64 -10.97 -10.63
N SER A 147 10.69 -11.75 -10.48
CA SER A 147 10.62 -13.12 -9.95
C SER A 147 10.45 -13.17 -8.43
N SER A 148 10.85 -12.10 -7.75
CA SER A 148 10.72 -11.96 -6.30
C SER A 148 10.66 -10.50 -5.90
N LEU A 149 10.09 -10.21 -4.74
CA LEU A 149 10.22 -8.93 -4.05
C LEU A 149 11.33 -9.06 -3.01
N SER A 150 12.39 -8.32 -3.20
CA SER A 150 13.53 -8.27 -2.29
C SER A 150 13.90 -6.83 -1.94
N LEU A 151 14.44 -6.62 -0.74
CA LEU A 151 14.86 -5.33 -0.26
C LEU A 151 16.37 -5.38 0.01
N ALA A 152 17.12 -4.38 -0.46
CA ALA A 152 18.55 -4.29 -0.20
C ALA A 152 18.84 -4.06 1.29
N GLU A 153 17.94 -3.42 2.01
CA GLU A 153 18.09 -3.03 3.42
C GLU A 153 17.84 -4.17 4.40
N CYS A 154 17.20 -5.25 3.97
CA CYS A 154 16.93 -6.39 4.85
C CYS A 154 16.96 -7.73 4.09
N PRO A 155 17.30 -8.84 4.78
CA PRO A 155 17.41 -10.15 4.17
C PRO A 155 16.02 -10.76 3.98
N ILE A 156 15.19 -10.09 3.19
CA ILE A 156 13.87 -10.58 2.85
C ILE A 156 13.78 -10.78 1.35
N GLU A 157 13.28 -11.91 0.97
CA GLU A 157 12.89 -12.24 -0.39
C GLU A 157 11.54 -12.95 -0.32
N LEU A 158 10.57 -12.42 -1.06
CA LEU A 158 9.27 -13.03 -1.24
C LEU A 158 9.16 -13.50 -2.66
N THR A 159 8.84 -14.77 -2.86
CA THR A 159 8.60 -15.34 -4.18
C THR A 159 7.13 -15.69 -4.37
N PRO A 160 6.60 -15.67 -5.62
CA PRO A 160 5.25 -16.16 -5.89
C PRO A 160 5.04 -17.60 -5.42
N ALA A 161 6.05 -18.47 -5.57
CA ALA A 161 5.97 -19.86 -5.16
C ALA A 161 5.73 -20.00 -3.64
N GLU A 162 6.41 -19.19 -2.82
CA GLU A 162 6.21 -19.19 -1.36
C GLU A 162 4.87 -18.59 -0.97
N LEU A 163 4.51 -17.45 -1.58
CA LEU A 163 3.29 -16.74 -1.20
C LEU A 163 2.01 -17.46 -1.60
N PHE A 164 2.03 -18.17 -2.72
CA PHE A 164 0.85 -18.85 -3.27
C PHE A 164 0.85 -20.36 -3.06
N ALA A 165 1.77 -20.90 -2.23
CA ALA A 165 1.90 -22.34 -2.00
C ALA A 165 0.62 -22.97 -1.44
N ASP A 166 -0.05 -22.25 -0.54
CA ASP A 166 -1.22 -22.73 0.22
C ASP A 166 -2.51 -21.94 -0.09
N LEU A 167 -2.50 -21.13 -1.19
CA LEU A 167 -3.62 -20.28 -1.62
C LEU A 167 -4.30 -20.77 -2.90
#